data_2006d819852e42f5dc8550dee6350ac4
#
_entry.id   2006d819852e42f5dc8550dee6350ac4
#
_cell.length_a   1.000
_cell.length_b   1.000
_cell.length_c   1.000
_cell.angle_alpha   90.00
_cell.angle_beta   90.00
_cell.angle_gamma   90.00
#
_symmetry.space_group_name_H-M   'P 1'
#
loop_
_entity.id
_entity.type
_entity.pdbx_description
1 polymer ?
#
loop_
_entity_poly.entity_id
_entity_poly.type
_entity_poly.pdbx_seq_one_letter_code
_entity_poly.pdbx_strand_id
1 'polypeptide(L)'
;MAVLVQKYGGTSLQTLDRVRRAALRIEEAWRRGPSVAVVVSARGGRTDELLRLAADVGAPAASRELDQLLAVGEAESAALMALTLGAMGVPAVSLTGAQAGVRTTDRHGDALVSGIGAERVRAALAGGRVAVVTGFQGVDRAGDVATLGRGGSDTTAVALAARLRAARCEIYTDVDGVFSADPRVLPAARCLPWVDPGVMAEMAFAGARVLHTRCIELAAMEGVEVRVRNVSSQAPGTTVAERQDDRPLETRRAVVAVTHDTDVARVLVHCRDSRRDLAPDVFDVLAARGTVVDLVARSGPYENEFRMGFTIRRSEAGRVRDALHEVAASFGGGVHFDMDVGKVSVVGMGLLSRPEYAARLMAALAAAGIPTSWISTSQTRLSVIVPRERTVDAVETLHRAFDLAGPPPDGAAPAASGRSATV
;
A
#
# COMPACT_ATOMS: atom_id res chain seq x y z
N MET A 1 1.33 -31.03 -3.07
CA MET A 1 0.00 -30.39 -3.03
C MET A 1 0.17 -28.90 -3.32
N ALA A 2 -0.73 -28.31 -4.09
CA ALA A 2 -0.71 -26.84 -4.29
C ALA A 2 -1.01 -26.14 -2.95
N VAL A 3 -0.25 -25.09 -2.66
CA VAL A 3 -0.46 -24.27 -1.47
C VAL A 3 -1.13 -22.97 -1.89
N LEU A 4 -2.11 -22.53 -1.11
CA LEU A 4 -2.75 -21.23 -1.23
C LEU A 4 -2.45 -20.42 0.04
N VAL A 5 -1.97 -19.19 -0.13
CA VAL A 5 -1.84 -18.25 0.98
C VAL A 5 -2.98 -17.23 0.90
N GLN A 6 -3.69 -17.01 2.01
CA GLN A 6 -4.74 -16.03 2.13
C GLN A 6 -4.40 -15.04 3.23
N LYS A 7 -4.56 -13.73 2.98
CA LYS A 7 -4.37 -12.70 4.01
C LYS A 7 -5.68 -11.97 4.27
N TYR A 8 -5.99 -11.75 5.54
CA TYR A 8 -7.17 -11.00 5.97
C TYR A 8 -6.76 -9.76 6.75
N GLY A 9 -7.15 -8.57 6.22
CA GLY A 9 -6.87 -7.28 6.83
C GLY A 9 -7.72 -7.00 8.07
N GLY A 10 -7.33 -5.99 8.86
CA GLY A 10 -8.00 -5.63 10.11
C GLY A 10 -9.49 -5.29 9.94
N THR A 11 -9.85 -4.57 8.88
CA THR A 11 -11.25 -4.26 8.54
C THR A 11 -12.08 -5.53 8.27
N SER A 12 -11.45 -6.56 7.67
CA SER A 12 -12.08 -7.85 7.40
C SER A 12 -12.28 -8.72 8.65
N LEU A 13 -11.66 -8.35 9.78
CA LEU A 13 -11.69 -9.08 11.04
C LEU A 13 -12.30 -8.27 12.20
N GLN A 14 -12.83 -7.09 11.94
CA GLN A 14 -13.23 -6.10 12.95
C GLN A 14 -14.28 -6.62 13.94
N THR A 15 -15.25 -7.41 13.47
CA THR A 15 -16.33 -7.99 14.28
C THR A 15 -16.32 -9.51 14.19
N LEU A 16 -16.93 -10.20 15.14
CA LEU A 16 -17.07 -11.66 15.09
C LEU A 16 -17.78 -12.15 13.82
N ASP A 17 -18.76 -11.41 13.34
CA ASP A 17 -19.44 -11.76 12.08
C ASP A 17 -18.52 -11.65 10.88
N ARG A 18 -17.61 -10.66 10.86
CA ARG A 18 -16.58 -10.56 9.82
C ARG A 18 -15.56 -11.70 9.93
N VAL A 19 -15.15 -12.06 11.14
CA VAL A 19 -14.29 -13.24 11.37
C VAL A 19 -14.95 -14.51 10.84
N ARG A 20 -16.25 -14.73 11.11
CA ARG A 20 -17.02 -15.87 10.57
C ARG A 20 -17.07 -15.86 9.03
N ARG A 21 -17.30 -14.69 8.41
CA ARG A 21 -17.27 -14.58 6.94
C ARG A 21 -15.88 -14.91 6.35
N ALA A 22 -14.82 -14.44 6.99
CA ALA A 22 -13.45 -14.80 6.60
C ALA A 22 -13.21 -16.31 6.77
N ALA A 23 -13.67 -16.90 7.87
CA ALA A 23 -13.58 -18.35 8.12
C ALA A 23 -14.32 -19.17 7.04
N LEU A 24 -15.50 -18.72 6.59
CA LEU A 24 -16.23 -19.36 5.46
C LEU A 24 -15.41 -19.36 4.16
N ARG A 25 -14.69 -18.27 3.88
CA ARG A 25 -13.78 -18.22 2.71
C ARG A 25 -12.62 -19.18 2.82
N ILE A 26 -12.05 -19.29 4.02
CA ILE A 26 -10.96 -20.23 4.31
C ILE A 26 -11.47 -21.68 4.17
N GLU A 27 -12.64 -22.00 4.75
CA GLU A 27 -13.27 -23.31 4.63
C GLU A 27 -13.55 -23.67 3.17
N GLU A 28 -14.11 -22.74 2.38
CA GLU A 28 -14.36 -22.93 0.95
C GLU A 28 -13.07 -23.28 0.19
N ALA A 29 -11.98 -22.56 0.48
CA ALA A 29 -10.67 -22.80 -0.15
C ALA A 29 -10.12 -24.17 0.30
N TRP A 30 -10.17 -24.49 1.57
CA TRP A 30 -9.69 -25.74 2.14
C TRP A 30 -10.44 -26.97 1.59
N ARG A 31 -11.76 -26.89 1.44
CA ARG A 31 -12.60 -27.96 0.84
C ARG A 31 -12.30 -28.20 -0.64
N ARG A 32 -11.75 -27.22 -1.35
CA ARG A 32 -11.36 -27.37 -2.78
C ARG A 32 -10.05 -28.13 -2.98
N GLY A 33 -9.36 -28.50 -1.90
CA GLY A 33 -8.23 -29.43 -1.92
C GLY A 33 -6.82 -28.81 -1.81
N PRO A 34 -6.55 -27.50 -2.02
CA PRO A 34 -5.21 -26.97 -1.75
C PRO A 34 -4.94 -26.92 -0.25
N SER A 35 -3.67 -27.01 0.16
CA SER A 35 -3.25 -26.68 1.51
C SER A 35 -3.36 -25.16 1.73
N VAL A 36 -4.04 -24.73 2.81
CA VAL A 36 -4.31 -23.30 3.05
C VAL A 36 -3.49 -22.78 4.22
N ALA A 37 -2.63 -21.78 3.96
CA ALA A 37 -2.02 -20.96 5.00
C ALA A 37 -2.70 -19.59 5.03
N VAL A 38 -3.00 -19.09 6.21
CA VAL A 38 -3.73 -17.85 6.43
C VAL A 38 -2.85 -16.88 7.20
N VAL A 39 -2.77 -15.63 6.76
CA VAL A 39 -2.12 -14.55 7.51
C VAL A 39 -3.19 -13.56 7.97
N VAL A 40 -3.18 -13.22 9.23
CA VAL A 40 -4.17 -12.30 9.83
C VAL A 40 -3.50 -11.05 10.37
N SER A 41 -4.17 -9.91 10.19
CA SER A 41 -3.84 -8.65 10.87
C SER A 41 -4.55 -8.57 12.23
N ALA A 42 -4.13 -7.67 13.08
CA ALA A 42 -4.93 -7.26 14.24
C ALA A 42 -6.34 -6.83 13.79
N ARG A 43 -7.35 -7.05 14.61
CA ARG A 43 -8.74 -6.61 14.33
C ARG A 43 -8.80 -5.09 14.18
N GLY A 44 -9.68 -4.59 13.33
CA GLY A 44 -9.79 -3.16 13.05
C GLY A 44 -9.89 -2.31 14.31
N GLY A 45 -9.03 -1.30 14.43
CA GLY A 45 -8.90 -0.42 15.59
C GLY A 45 -8.01 -0.93 16.72
N ARG A 46 -7.65 -2.23 16.75
CA ARG A 46 -6.89 -2.81 17.88
C ARG A 46 -5.46 -2.26 17.95
N THR A 47 -4.79 -2.14 16.83
CA THR A 47 -3.43 -1.54 16.78
C THR A 47 -3.44 -0.10 17.28
N ASP A 48 -4.44 0.70 16.88
CA ASP A 48 -4.56 2.10 17.33
C ASP A 48 -4.88 2.20 18.83
N GLU A 49 -5.63 1.24 19.38
CA GLU A 49 -5.89 1.13 20.81
C GLU A 49 -4.61 0.83 21.59
N LEU A 50 -3.81 -0.13 21.14
CA LEU A 50 -2.54 -0.48 21.75
C LEU A 50 -1.52 0.66 21.66
N LEU A 51 -1.48 1.38 20.54
CA LEU A 51 -0.65 2.57 20.39
C LEU A 51 -1.05 3.69 21.37
N ARG A 52 -2.36 3.89 21.61
CA ARG A 52 -2.83 4.87 22.60
C ARG A 52 -2.43 4.47 24.01
N LEU A 53 -2.58 3.20 24.38
CA LEU A 53 -2.12 2.70 25.69
C LEU A 53 -0.62 2.92 25.89
N ALA A 54 0.19 2.68 24.85
CA ALA A 54 1.63 2.95 24.92
C ALA A 54 1.93 4.44 25.07
N ALA A 55 1.19 5.31 24.37
CA ALA A 55 1.35 6.75 24.49
C ALA A 55 0.96 7.26 25.89
N ASP A 56 -0.09 6.72 26.50
CA ASP A 56 -0.57 7.10 27.83
C ASP A 56 0.46 6.81 28.94
N VAL A 57 1.33 5.81 28.74
CA VAL A 57 2.44 5.51 29.64
C VAL A 57 3.77 6.18 29.23
N GLY A 58 3.77 7.04 28.20
CA GLY A 58 4.94 7.77 27.74
C GLY A 58 5.97 6.90 26.99
N ALA A 59 5.54 5.79 26.37
CA ALA A 59 6.45 4.90 25.66
C ALA A 59 7.12 5.58 24.45
N PRO A 60 8.40 5.28 24.16
CA PRO A 60 9.07 5.75 22.95
C PRO A 60 8.36 5.26 21.68
N ALA A 61 8.38 6.07 20.62
CA ALA A 61 7.70 5.79 19.35
C ALA A 61 8.19 4.52 18.62
N ALA A 62 9.41 4.08 18.91
CA ALA A 62 9.97 2.82 18.42
C ALA A 62 10.79 2.17 19.53
N SER A 63 10.33 1.03 20.03
CA SER A 63 10.99 0.30 21.10
C SER A 63 10.61 -1.18 21.06
N ARG A 64 11.48 -2.00 21.64
CA ARG A 64 11.25 -3.43 21.81
C ARG A 64 9.91 -3.73 22.51
N GLU A 65 9.63 -2.98 23.58
CA GLU A 65 8.41 -3.19 24.38
C GLU A 65 7.14 -2.76 23.62
N LEU A 66 7.24 -1.73 22.78
CA LEU A 66 6.13 -1.33 21.92
C LEU A 66 5.82 -2.43 20.88
N ASP A 67 6.84 -3.01 20.25
CA ASP A 67 6.67 -4.12 19.32
C ASP A 67 6.03 -5.34 19.99
N GLN A 68 6.48 -5.66 21.22
CA GLN A 68 5.90 -6.73 22.03
C GLN A 68 4.41 -6.48 22.32
N LEU A 69 4.04 -5.25 22.66
CA LEU A 69 2.66 -4.85 22.91
C LEU A 69 1.81 -4.93 21.64
N LEU A 70 2.29 -4.37 20.54
CA LEU A 70 1.54 -4.35 19.28
C LEU A 70 1.28 -5.76 18.73
N ALA A 71 2.25 -6.66 18.88
CA ALA A 71 2.15 -8.05 18.40
C ALA A 71 0.99 -8.86 19.03
N VAL A 72 0.45 -8.42 20.18
CA VAL A 72 -0.70 -9.04 20.83
C VAL A 72 -1.95 -8.99 19.94
N GLY A 73 -2.11 -7.93 19.14
CA GLY A 73 -3.29 -7.76 18.29
C GLY A 73 -3.45 -8.86 17.25
N GLU A 74 -2.36 -9.23 16.59
CA GLU A 74 -2.36 -10.33 15.61
C GLU A 74 -2.45 -11.70 16.29
N ALA A 75 -1.87 -11.87 17.48
CA ALA A 75 -1.97 -13.10 18.25
C ALA A 75 -3.43 -13.38 18.66
N GLU A 76 -4.15 -12.36 19.12
CA GLU A 76 -5.60 -12.41 19.37
C GLU A 76 -6.37 -12.87 18.13
N SER A 77 -6.10 -12.21 16.97
CA SER A 77 -6.79 -12.52 15.72
C SER A 77 -6.52 -13.94 15.23
N ALA A 78 -5.28 -14.41 15.33
CA ALA A 78 -4.90 -15.74 14.87
C ALA A 78 -5.56 -16.84 15.72
N ALA A 79 -5.58 -16.68 17.05
CA ALA A 79 -6.23 -17.61 17.96
C ALA A 79 -7.75 -17.64 17.72
N LEU A 80 -8.38 -16.47 17.60
CA LEU A 80 -9.81 -16.35 17.34
C LEU A 80 -10.22 -16.98 16.01
N MET A 81 -9.44 -16.79 14.95
CA MET A 81 -9.68 -17.41 13.64
C MET A 81 -9.54 -18.94 13.73
N ALA A 82 -8.50 -19.45 14.39
CA ALA A 82 -8.32 -20.89 14.55
C ALA A 82 -9.46 -21.54 15.37
N LEU A 83 -9.92 -20.88 16.43
CA LEU A 83 -11.09 -21.31 17.20
C LEU A 83 -12.37 -21.32 16.35
N THR A 84 -12.58 -20.28 15.53
CA THR A 84 -13.74 -20.18 14.64
C THR A 84 -13.74 -21.32 13.62
N LEU A 85 -12.60 -21.58 12.99
CA LEU A 85 -12.44 -22.69 12.04
C LEU A 85 -12.69 -24.05 12.71
N GLY A 86 -12.14 -24.25 13.91
CA GLY A 86 -12.38 -25.47 14.72
C GLY A 86 -13.86 -25.69 15.03
N ALA A 87 -14.60 -24.64 15.41
CA ALA A 87 -16.04 -24.68 15.62
C ALA A 87 -16.84 -25.02 14.36
N MET A 88 -16.29 -24.74 13.16
CA MET A 88 -16.85 -25.11 11.87
C MET A 88 -16.41 -26.51 11.38
N GLY A 89 -15.63 -27.25 12.18
CA GLY A 89 -15.10 -28.56 11.80
C GLY A 89 -13.88 -28.53 10.88
N VAL A 90 -13.25 -27.36 10.70
CA VAL A 90 -12.02 -27.20 9.91
C VAL A 90 -10.82 -27.27 10.84
N PRO A 91 -9.95 -28.30 10.71
CA PRO A 91 -8.75 -28.41 11.54
C PRO A 91 -7.80 -27.22 11.29
N ALA A 92 -7.50 -26.48 12.35
CA ALA A 92 -6.66 -25.29 12.25
C ALA A 92 -5.66 -25.20 13.41
N VAL A 93 -4.57 -24.46 13.21
CA VAL A 93 -3.59 -24.13 14.25
C VAL A 93 -3.14 -22.70 14.09
N SER A 94 -3.15 -21.92 15.18
CA SER A 94 -2.57 -20.57 15.20
C SER A 94 -1.07 -20.64 15.48
N LEU A 95 -0.32 -19.79 14.77
CA LEU A 95 1.14 -19.68 14.90
C LEU A 95 1.50 -18.20 14.97
N THR A 96 2.32 -17.81 15.96
CA THR A 96 2.94 -16.49 15.98
C THR A 96 3.97 -16.35 14.84
N GLY A 97 4.42 -15.12 14.54
CA GLY A 97 5.50 -14.90 13.56
C GLY A 97 6.74 -15.73 13.88
N ALA A 98 7.17 -15.75 15.16
CA ALA A 98 8.26 -16.59 15.64
C ALA A 98 8.02 -18.09 15.36
N GLN A 99 6.83 -18.58 15.71
CA GLN A 99 6.47 -19.99 15.50
C GLN A 99 6.35 -20.35 14.02
N ALA A 100 5.97 -19.42 13.18
CA ALA A 100 5.96 -19.56 11.72
C ALA A 100 7.36 -19.42 11.09
N GLY A 101 8.38 -19.06 11.90
CA GLY A 101 9.76 -18.91 11.48
C GLY A 101 10.04 -17.60 10.73
N VAL A 102 9.23 -16.56 10.95
CA VAL A 102 9.47 -15.22 10.38
C VAL A 102 10.63 -14.55 11.11
N ARG A 103 11.71 -14.30 10.39
CA ARG A 103 12.91 -13.60 10.90
C ARG A 103 12.95 -12.19 10.36
N THR A 104 13.45 -11.26 11.16
CA THR A 104 13.51 -9.84 10.83
C THR A 104 14.91 -9.26 11.03
N THR A 105 15.09 -8.03 10.57
CA THR A 105 16.19 -7.15 10.99
C THR A 105 15.93 -6.65 12.41
N ASP A 106 16.96 -6.09 13.06
CA ASP A 106 16.94 -5.65 14.45
C ASP A 106 16.32 -4.24 14.64
N ARG A 107 15.60 -3.73 13.64
CA ARG A 107 14.98 -2.39 13.65
C ARG A 107 13.54 -2.46 14.15
N HIS A 108 13.33 -2.12 15.44
CA HIS A 108 11.98 -2.09 16.02
C HIS A 108 11.07 -1.05 15.36
N GLY A 109 9.78 -1.38 15.23
CA GLY A 109 8.74 -0.53 14.65
C GLY A 109 8.67 -0.52 13.11
N ASP A 110 9.76 -0.87 12.42
CA ASP A 110 9.83 -0.90 10.96
C ASP A 110 10.87 -1.92 10.47
N ALA A 111 10.79 -3.14 11.01
CA ALA A 111 11.69 -4.22 10.65
C ALA A 111 11.45 -4.73 9.23
N LEU A 112 12.49 -5.28 8.61
CA LEU A 112 12.41 -5.95 7.32
C LEU A 112 12.39 -7.47 7.54
N VAL A 113 11.61 -8.19 6.74
CA VAL A 113 11.65 -9.67 6.72
C VAL A 113 13.00 -10.10 6.12
N SER A 114 13.85 -10.74 6.92
CA SER A 114 15.14 -11.28 6.47
C SER A 114 15.05 -12.72 6.01
N GLY A 115 13.97 -13.44 6.35
CA GLY A 115 13.71 -14.80 5.91
C GLY A 115 12.55 -15.45 6.64
N ILE A 116 12.09 -16.58 6.12
CA ILE A 116 11.05 -17.42 6.74
C ILE A 116 11.50 -18.89 6.74
N GLY A 117 11.53 -19.55 7.90
CA GLY A 117 11.78 -20.97 8.04
C GLY A 117 10.63 -21.83 7.54
N ALA A 118 9.42 -21.55 8.00
CA ALA A 118 8.14 -22.18 7.67
C ALA A 118 8.01 -23.68 7.99
N GLU A 119 8.88 -24.28 8.81
CA GLU A 119 8.85 -25.70 9.15
C GLU A 119 7.53 -26.10 9.83
N ARG A 120 7.11 -25.33 10.84
CA ARG A 120 5.84 -25.58 11.57
C ARG A 120 4.62 -25.33 10.67
N VAL A 121 4.70 -24.35 9.77
CA VAL A 121 3.64 -24.09 8.79
C VAL A 121 3.51 -25.31 7.87
N ARG A 122 4.62 -25.79 7.28
CA ARG A 122 4.62 -27.00 6.43
C ARG A 122 4.12 -28.24 7.16
N ALA A 123 4.53 -28.45 8.41
CA ALA A 123 4.05 -29.57 9.22
C ALA A 123 2.53 -29.49 9.48
N ALA A 124 1.98 -28.30 9.72
CA ALA A 124 0.54 -28.11 9.88
C ALA A 124 -0.21 -28.43 8.58
N LEU A 125 0.26 -27.91 7.44
CA LEU A 125 -0.31 -28.15 6.12
C LEU A 125 -0.24 -29.62 5.72
N ALA A 126 0.87 -30.29 5.97
CA ALA A 126 1.04 -31.72 5.70
C ALA A 126 0.10 -32.59 6.56
N GLY A 127 -0.23 -32.12 7.80
CA GLY A 127 -1.22 -32.75 8.66
C GLY A 127 -2.68 -32.39 8.33
N GLY A 128 -2.95 -31.79 7.16
CA GLY A 128 -4.30 -31.42 6.72
C GLY A 128 -4.92 -30.23 7.47
N ARG A 129 -4.14 -29.50 8.28
CA ARG A 129 -4.61 -28.36 9.07
C ARG A 129 -4.38 -27.05 8.35
N VAL A 130 -5.30 -26.11 8.51
CA VAL A 130 -5.10 -24.72 8.15
C VAL A 130 -4.09 -24.08 9.12
N ALA A 131 -3.01 -23.49 8.59
CA ALA A 131 -2.03 -22.77 9.39
C ALA A 131 -2.42 -21.27 9.45
N VAL A 132 -2.86 -20.78 10.60
CA VAL A 132 -3.21 -19.37 10.82
C VAL A 132 -2.03 -18.66 11.44
N VAL A 133 -1.36 -17.81 10.68
CA VAL A 133 -0.12 -17.12 11.06
C VAL A 133 -0.43 -15.67 11.40
N THR A 134 0.16 -15.16 12.47
CA THR A 134 0.15 -13.72 12.74
C THR A 134 0.95 -12.97 11.67
N GLY A 135 0.34 -11.98 11.02
CA GLY A 135 1.06 -11.04 10.20
C GLY A 135 1.80 -10.00 11.03
N PHE A 136 2.43 -9.01 10.35
CA PHE A 136 2.99 -7.82 10.96
C PHE A 136 4.20 -8.03 11.88
N GLN A 137 4.51 -9.23 12.33
CA GLN A 137 5.52 -9.52 13.34
C GLN A 137 6.44 -10.68 12.94
N GLY A 138 7.66 -10.62 13.42
CA GLY A 138 8.65 -11.70 13.39
C GLY A 138 9.55 -11.63 14.61
N VAL A 139 10.70 -12.26 14.54
CA VAL A 139 11.74 -12.20 15.56
C VAL A 139 13.07 -11.76 14.95
N ASP A 140 13.76 -10.91 15.66
CA ASP A 140 15.10 -10.48 15.33
C ASP A 140 16.16 -11.54 15.69
N ARG A 141 17.45 -11.19 15.59
CA ARG A 141 18.57 -12.12 15.90
C ARG A 141 18.68 -12.44 17.38
N ALA A 142 18.21 -11.56 18.28
CA ALA A 142 18.19 -11.76 19.72
C ALA A 142 17.01 -12.67 20.15
N GLY A 143 16.05 -12.90 19.26
CA GLY A 143 14.82 -13.62 19.55
C GLY A 143 13.69 -12.72 20.04
N ASP A 144 13.90 -11.40 20.00
CA ASP A 144 12.91 -10.42 20.40
C ASP A 144 11.87 -10.21 19.28
N VAL A 145 10.63 -9.92 19.67
CA VAL A 145 9.58 -9.59 18.73
C VAL A 145 9.89 -8.24 18.07
N ALA A 146 9.81 -8.22 16.74
CA ALA A 146 9.95 -7.00 15.95
C ALA A 146 8.76 -6.86 14.99
N THR A 147 8.20 -5.65 14.91
CA THR A 147 7.09 -5.33 14.02
C THR A 147 7.56 -4.75 12.70
N LEU A 148 6.82 -5.06 11.63
CA LEU A 148 7.19 -4.74 10.24
C LEU A 148 6.72 -3.36 9.78
N GLY A 149 6.05 -2.61 10.63
CA GLY A 149 5.46 -1.33 10.25
C GLY A 149 4.27 -1.46 9.28
N ARG A 150 3.94 -0.37 8.60
CA ARG A 150 2.77 -0.32 7.71
C ARG A 150 2.86 -1.36 6.58
N GLY A 151 1.74 -2.03 6.31
CA GLY A 151 1.68 -3.09 5.30
C GLY A 151 2.38 -4.40 5.69
N GLY A 152 2.83 -4.52 6.96
CA GLY A 152 3.58 -5.67 7.44
C GLY A 152 2.86 -7.01 7.28
N SER A 153 1.53 -7.06 7.46
CA SER A 153 0.77 -8.31 7.27
C SER A 153 0.68 -8.72 5.79
N ASP A 154 0.61 -7.76 4.86
CA ASP A 154 0.65 -8.04 3.42
C ASP A 154 2.03 -8.57 3.04
N THR A 155 3.09 -7.94 3.56
CA THR A 155 4.47 -8.38 3.37
C THR A 155 4.71 -9.78 3.95
N THR A 156 4.19 -10.07 5.15
CA THR A 156 4.25 -11.42 5.74
C THR A 156 3.58 -12.46 4.83
N ALA A 157 2.41 -12.15 4.28
CA ALA A 157 1.67 -13.06 3.41
C ALA A 157 2.41 -13.37 2.12
N VAL A 158 2.96 -12.36 1.46
CA VAL A 158 3.74 -12.53 0.23
C VAL A 158 5.05 -13.30 0.51
N ALA A 159 5.78 -12.94 1.59
CA ALA A 159 6.99 -13.65 1.98
C ALA A 159 6.71 -15.14 2.31
N LEU A 160 5.60 -15.41 2.98
CA LEU A 160 5.17 -16.79 3.27
C LEU A 160 4.78 -17.53 1.98
N ALA A 161 4.08 -16.87 1.06
CA ALA A 161 3.71 -17.44 -0.24
C ALA A 161 4.95 -17.82 -1.06
N ALA A 162 5.94 -16.94 -1.15
CA ALA A 162 7.22 -17.19 -1.78
C ALA A 162 7.91 -18.41 -1.15
N ARG A 163 8.03 -18.43 0.18
CA ARG A 163 8.71 -19.53 0.90
C ARG A 163 8.02 -20.87 0.78
N LEU A 164 6.69 -20.88 0.71
CA LEU A 164 5.88 -22.10 0.52
C LEU A 164 5.77 -22.52 -0.96
N ARG A 165 6.25 -21.70 -1.90
CA ARG A 165 6.00 -21.85 -3.34
C ARG A 165 4.51 -21.99 -3.62
N ALA A 166 3.74 -21.09 -3.03
CA ALA A 166 2.29 -21.08 -3.16
C ALA A 166 1.88 -20.81 -4.62
N ALA A 167 0.77 -21.39 -5.05
CA ALA A 167 0.21 -21.13 -6.37
C ALA A 167 -0.16 -19.64 -6.57
N ARG A 168 -0.58 -18.99 -5.47
CA ARG A 168 -0.84 -17.55 -5.40
C ARG A 168 -1.01 -17.08 -3.96
N CYS A 169 -0.96 -15.76 -3.76
CA CYS A 169 -1.32 -15.08 -2.52
C CYS A 169 -2.60 -14.27 -2.72
N GLU A 170 -3.68 -14.62 -2.02
CA GLU A 170 -4.95 -13.87 -2.05
C GLU A 170 -5.00 -12.88 -0.89
N ILE A 171 -5.11 -11.58 -1.18
CA ILE A 171 -5.25 -10.52 -0.17
C ILE A 171 -6.70 -10.08 -0.12
N TYR A 172 -7.36 -10.39 0.99
CA TYR A 172 -8.75 -10.04 1.24
C TYR A 172 -8.86 -8.69 1.95
N THR A 173 -9.67 -7.81 1.37
CA THR A 173 -9.94 -6.44 1.83
C THR A 173 -11.43 -6.15 1.77
N ASP A 174 -11.83 -4.90 1.95
CA ASP A 174 -13.22 -4.41 1.88
C ASP A 174 -13.63 -3.86 0.51
N VAL A 175 -12.71 -3.88 -0.46
CA VAL A 175 -12.97 -3.50 -1.86
C VAL A 175 -12.89 -4.69 -2.81
N ASP A 176 -13.60 -4.64 -3.93
CA ASP A 176 -13.70 -5.77 -4.88
C ASP A 176 -12.41 -6.00 -5.70
N GLY A 177 -11.41 -5.17 -5.56
CA GLY A 177 -10.14 -5.24 -6.26
C GLY A 177 -9.48 -3.88 -6.36
N VAL A 178 -8.59 -3.73 -7.33
CA VAL A 178 -7.94 -2.47 -7.68
C VAL A 178 -8.79 -1.76 -8.73
N PHE A 179 -9.04 -0.46 -8.54
CA PHE A 179 -9.90 0.32 -9.43
C PHE A 179 -9.11 1.35 -10.24
N SER A 180 -9.67 1.78 -11.38
CA SER A 180 -9.11 2.84 -12.23
C SER A 180 -9.11 4.23 -11.58
N ALA A 181 -9.84 4.43 -10.50
CA ALA A 181 -9.79 5.51 -9.51
C ALA A 181 -10.42 5.01 -8.20
N ASP A 182 -10.37 5.77 -7.12
CA ASP A 182 -11.07 5.41 -5.87
C ASP A 182 -12.60 5.41 -6.10
N PRO A 183 -13.29 4.28 -6.00
CA PRO A 183 -14.74 4.21 -6.26
C PRO A 183 -15.58 4.98 -5.26
N ARG A 184 -15.04 5.34 -4.09
CA ARG A 184 -15.70 6.20 -3.09
C ARG A 184 -15.70 7.66 -3.53
N VAL A 185 -14.74 8.05 -4.36
CA VAL A 185 -14.58 9.39 -4.91
C VAL A 185 -15.22 9.48 -6.30
N LEU A 186 -15.04 8.46 -7.11
CA LEU A 186 -15.57 8.39 -8.48
C LEU A 186 -16.33 7.08 -8.70
N PRO A 187 -17.67 7.07 -8.57
CA PRO A 187 -18.48 5.86 -8.78
C PRO A 187 -18.35 5.22 -10.16
N ALA A 188 -17.93 5.98 -11.17
CA ALA A 188 -17.66 5.49 -12.53
C ALA A 188 -16.32 4.75 -12.67
N ALA A 189 -15.52 4.68 -11.59
CA ALA A 189 -14.29 3.90 -11.57
C ALA A 189 -14.60 2.42 -11.75
N ARG A 190 -13.81 1.75 -12.60
CA ARG A 190 -13.98 0.32 -12.86
C ARG A 190 -12.93 -0.52 -12.12
N CYS A 191 -13.32 -1.71 -11.72
CA CYS A 191 -12.38 -2.69 -11.20
C CYS A 191 -11.49 -3.20 -12.33
N LEU A 192 -10.19 -3.21 -12.11
CA LEU A 192 -9.18 -3.68 -13.05
C LEU A 192 -9.02 -5.19 -12.86
N PRO A 193 -9.23 -6.03 -13.90
CA PRO A 193 -9.08 -7.48 -13.74
C PRO A 193 -7.64 -7.91 -13.52
N TRP A 194 -6.71 -7.09 -14.01
CA TRP A 194 -5.27 -7.34 -13.94
C TRP A 194 -4.48 -6.02 -13.90
N VAL A 195 -3.39 -6.00 -13.14
CA VAL A 195 -2.44 -4.88 -13.05
C VAL A 195 -1.02 -5.42 -13.00
N ASP A 196 -0.12 -4.79 -13.75
CA ASP A 196 1.32 -5.05 -13.67
C ASP A 196 1.87 -4.67 -12.28
N PRO A 197 2.79 -5.45 -11.68
CA PRO A 197 3.34 -5.15 -10.36
C PRO A 197 4.01 -3.77 -10.28
N GLY A 198 4.73 -3.33 -11.30
CA GLY A 198 5.34 -2.00 -11.34
C GLY A 198 4.31 -0.88 -11.35
N VAL A 199 3.25 -1.04 -12.15
CA VAL A 199 2.11 -0.11 -12.17
C VAL A 199 1.37 -0.11 -10.82
N MET A 200 1.17 -1.29 -10.22
CA MET A 200 0.52 -1.40 -8.91
C MET A 200 1.34 -0.73 -7.80
N ALA A 201 2.66 -0.86 -7.83
CA ALA A 201 3.56 -0.19 -6.88
C ALA A 201 3.46 1.34 -7.00
N GLU A 202 3.45 1.86 -8.23
CA GLU A 202 3.22 3.29 -8.48
C GLU A 202 1.83 3.76 -8.04
N MET A 203 0.78 2.98 -8.30
CA MET A 203 -0.57 3.29 -7.82
C MET A 203 -0.61 3.36 -6.29
N ALA A 204 0.00 2.39 -5.60
CA ALA A 204 0.07 2.35 -4.15
C ALA A 204 0.84 3.55 -3.57
N PHE A 205 1.98 3.89 -4.17
CA PHE A 205 2.78 5.05 -3.79
C PHE A 205 2.04 6.37 -4.07
N ALA A 206 1.30 6.43 -5.15
CA ALA A 206 0.54 7.62 -5.58
C ALA A 206 -0.82 7.79 -4.86
N GLY A 207 -1.18 6.92 -3.89
CA GLY A 207 -2.35 7.07 -3.04
C GLY A 207 -3.41 5.97 -3.12
N ALA A 208 -3.26 4.96 -3.96
CA ALA A 208 -4.16 3.81 -3.99
C ALA A 208 -3.90 2.89 -2.77
N ARG A 209 -4.72 3.01 -1.73
CA ARG A 209 -4.54 2.34 -0.43
C ARG A 209 -5.08 0.90 -0.40
N VAL A 210 -4.89 0.13 -1.47
CA VAL A 210 -5.38 -1.25 -1.58
C VAL A 210 -4.32 -2.26 -1.16
N LEU A 211 -3.08 -2.05 -1.63
CA LEU A 211 -1.90 -2.83 -1.27
C LEU A 211 -0.78 -1.89 -0.81
N HIS A 212 0.13 -2.39 0.01
CA HIS A 212 1.31 -1.62 0.38
C HIS A 212 2.45 -1.87 -0.60
N THR A 213 3.21 -0.82 -0.97
CA THR A 213 4.30 -0.87 -1.96
C THR A 213 5.30 -2.00 -1.65
N ARG A 214 5.74 -2.15 -0.40
CA ARG A 214 6.68 -3.21 0.02
C ARG A 214 6.23 -4.62 -0.34
N CYS A 215 4.93 -4.93 -0.19
CA CYS A 215 4.44 -6.28 -0.51
C CYS A 215 4.39 -6.52 -2.03
N ILE A 216 4.14 -5.47 -2.81
CA ILE A 216 4.12 -5.53 -4.28
C ILE A 216 5.54 -5.75 -4.82
N GLU A 217 6.50 -4.97 -4.32
CA GLU A 217 7.91 -5.12 -4.66
C GLU A 217 8.43 -6.53 -4.34
N LEU A 218 8.11 -7.03 -3.13
CA LEU A 218 8.48 -8.39 -2.74
C LEU A 218 7.80 -9.44 -3.64
N ALA A 219 6.53 -9.24 -3.99
CA ALA A 219 5.81 -10.14 -4.89
C ALA A 219 6.45 -10.19 -6.29
N ALA A 220 6.85 -9.04 -6.82
CA ALA A 220 7.57 -8.94 -8.09
C ALA A 220 8.93 -9.64 -8.03
N MET A 221 9.72 -9.37 -6.98
CA MET A 221 11.05 -9.99 -6.80
C MET A 221 11.00 -11.52 -6.68
N GLU A 222 9.97 -12.04 -6.01
CA GLU A 222 9.81 -13.46 -5.73
C GLU A 222 8.91 -14.19 -6.75
N GLY A 223 8.38 -13.49 -7.76
CA GLY A 223 7.49 -14.04 -8.78
C GLY A 223 6.17 -14.57 -8.21
N VAL A 224 5.64 -13.95 -7.14
CA VAL A 224 4.40 -14.36 -6.49
C VAL A 224 3.22 -13.66 -7.14
N GLU A 225 2.25 -14.44 -7.70
CA GLU A 225 0.96 -13.90 -8.10
C GLU A 225 0.18 -13.43 -6.87
N VAL A 226 -0.19 -12.16 -6.83
CA VAL A 226 -1.07 -11.59 -5.81
C VAL A 226 -2.45 -11.37 -6.39
N ARG A 227 -3.50 -11.79 -5.66
CA ARG A 227 -4.89 -11.52 -6.03
C ARG A 227 -5.60 -10.74 -4.95
N VAL A 228 -6.06 -9.55 -5.28
CA VAL A 228 -6.86 -8.70 -4.39
C VAL A 228 -8.33 -9.06 -4.52
N ARG A 229 -8.99 -9.37 -3.40
CA ARG A 229 -10.39 -9.79 -3.38
C ARG A 229 -11.16 -9.16 -2.23
N ASN A 230 -12.45 -9.05 -2.37
CA ASN A 230 -13.35 -8.65 -1.29
C ASN A 230 -13.74 -9.86 -0.43
N VAL A 231 -13.67 -9.70 0.90
CA VAL A 231 -14.10 -10.76 1.83
C VAL A 231 -15.61 -11.02 1.76
N SER A 232 -16.41 -10.00 1.40
CA SER A 232 -17.88 -10.03 1.44
C SER A 232 -18.53 -10.28 0.08
N SER A 233 -17.78 -10.25 -1.03
CA SER A 233 -18.33 -10.46 -2.38
C SER A 233 -17.68 -11.65 -3.09
N GLN A 234 -18.36 -12.19 -4.11
CA GLN A 234 -17.81 -13.27 -4.96
C GLN A 234 -17.10 -12.72 -6.21
N ALA A 235 -16.90 -11.39 -6.29
CA ALA A 235 -16.19 -10.77 -7.40
C ALA A 235 -14.82 -11.45 -7.61
N PRO A 236 -14.38 -11.60 -8.87
CA PRO A 236 -13.11 -12.27 -9.19
C PRO A 236 -11.89 -11.54 -8.62
N GLY A 237 -12.02 -10.24 -8.39
CA GLY A 237 -10.95 -9.39 -7.90
C GLY A 237 -9.97 -8.95 -8.98
N THR A 238 -8.80 -8.48 -8.53
CA THR A 238 -7.70 -8.04 -9.39
C THR A 238 -6.50 -8.96 -9.22
N THR A 239 -5.96 -9.45 -10.32
CA THR A 239 -4.68 -10.15 -10.33
C THR A 239 -3.54 -9.14 -10.51
N VAL A 240 -2.54 -9.19 -9.63
CA VAL A 240 -1.29 -8.43 -9.71
C VAL A 240 -0.17 -9.43 -10.00
N ALA A 241 0.30 -9.46 -11.22
CA ALA A 241 1.36 -10.35 -11.68
C ALA A 241 1.98 -9.83 -12.98
N GLU A 242 3.19 -10.25 -13.30
CA GLU A 242 3.73 -10.08 -14.64
C GLU A 242 2.86 -10.82 -15.66
N ARG A 243 2.55 -10.17 -16.76
CA ARG A 243 1.71 -10.77 -17.79
C ARG A 243 2.56 -11.49 -18.81
N GLN A 244 2.38 -12.79 -18.92
CA GLN A 244 2.93 -13.62 -19.96
C GLN A 244 1.94 -13.67 -21.13
N ASP A 245 1.85 -12.63 -21.96
CA ASP A 245 1.07 -12.71 -23.19
C ASP A 245 1.87 -12.17 -24.39
N ASP A 246 1.71 -12.79 -25.54
CA ASP A 246 2.39 -12.49 -26.81
C ASP A 246 1.82 -11.27 -27.54
N ARG A 247 0.96 -10.47 -26.91
CA ARG A 247 0.35 -9.31 -27.56
C ARG A 247 1.35 -8.16 -27.70
N PRO A 248 1.38 -7.44 -28.82
CA PRO A 248 2.28 -6.31 -29.01
C PRO A 248 2.12 -5.26 -27.91
N LEU A 249 3.22 -4.92 -27.23
CA LEU A 249 3.26 -4.01 -26.09
C LEU A 249 2.82 -2.58 -26.45
N GLU A 250 3.08 -2.14 -27.67
CA GLU A 250 2.87 -0.75 -28.11
C GLU A 250 1.41 -0.37 -28.37
N THR A 251 0.49 -1.34 -28.53
CA THR A 251 -0.93 -1.07 -28.81
C THR A 251 -1.78 -0.96 -27.55
N ARG A 252 -1.21 -1.14 -26.35
CA ARG A 252 -1.95 -1.07 -25.09
C ARG A 252 -2.19 0.38 -24.69
N ARG A 253 -3.32 0.64 -24.03
CA ARG A 253 -3.55 1.93 -23.35
C ARG A 253 -2.47 2.10 -22.30
N ALA A 254 -1.65 3.15 -22.43
CA ALA A 254 -0.56 3.41 -21.50
C ALA A 254 -1.10 3.78 -20.11
N VAL A 255 -2.21 4.52 -20.05
CA VAL A 255 -2.83 4.95 -18.79
C VAL A 255 -3.77 3.86 -18.26
N VAL A 256 -3.55 3.47 -17.01
CA VAL A 256 -4.30 2.42 -16.30
C VAL A 256 -5.25 3.00 -15.26
N ALA A 257 -4.80 4.03 -14.52
CA ALA A 257 -5.56 4.61 -13.42
C ALA A 257 -5.25 6.08 -13.18
N VAL A 258 -6.16 6.73 -12.44
CA VAL A 258 -5.92 8.03 -11.79
C VAL A 258 -6.00 7.82 -10.28
N THR A 259 -4.94 8.14 -9.58
CA THR A 259 -4.86 8.08 -8.12
C THR A 259 -4.80 9.47 -7.52
N HIS A 260 -5.13 9.60 -6.24
CA HIS A 260 -5.00 10.87 -5.52
C HIS A 260 -4.50 10.65 -4.10
N ASP A 261 -3.86 11.68 -3.56
CA ASP A 261 -3.46 11.72 -2.16
C ASP A 261 -3.75 13.12 -1.59
N THR A 262 -4.50 13.19 -0.49
CA THR A 262 -4.80 14.41 0.25
C THR A 262 -3.99 14.55 1.54
N ASP A 263 -3.17 13.54 1.88
CA ASP A 263 -2.18 13.60 2.96
C ASP A 263 -0.83 14.10 2.42
N VAL A 264 -0.85 15.24 1.71
CA VAL A 264 0.32 15.86 1.09
C VAL A 264 0.49 17.27 1.63
N ALA A 265 1.73 17.64 1.91
CA ALA A 265 2.15 19.02 2.14
C ALA A 265 3.28 19.37 1.17
N ARG A 266 3.23 20.56 0.60
CA ARG A 266 4.28 21.14 -0.22
C ARG A 266 5.21 21.95 0.67
N VAL A 267 6.50 21.69 0.60
CA VAL A 267 7.54 22.40 1.36
C VAL A 267 8.44 23.11 0.40
N LEU A 268 8.67 24.39 0.65
CA LEU A 268 9.61 25.23 -0.10
C LEU A 268 10.65 25.78 0.86
N VAL A 269 11.91 25.36 0.67
CA VAL A 269 13.07 25.91 1.36
C VAL A 269 13.75 26.91 0.43
N HIS A 270 14.01 28.11 0.95
CA HIS A 270 14.70 29.16 0.19
C HIS A 270 15.74 29.84 1.05
N CYS A 271 16.81 30.26 0.41
CA CYS A 271 17.86 31.08 1.02
C CYS A 271 18.42 32.05 -0.01
N ARG A 272 18.67 33.29 0.43
CA ARG A 272 19.38 34.31 -0.37
C ARG A 272 20.84 34.32 0.04
N ASP A 273 21.72 34.49 -0.93
CA ASP A 273 23.17 34.57 -0.71
C ASP A 273 23.82 33.31 -0.15
N SER A 274 23.37 32.14 -0.58
CA SER A 274 23.96 30.88 -0.16
C SER A 274 25.15 30.49 -1.05
N ARG A 275 26.37 30.62 -0.52
CA ARG A 275 27.58 30.03 -1.14
C ARG A 275 27.69 28.53 -0.89
N ARG A 276 26.88 27.98 0.00
CA ARG A 276 26.83 26.58 0.38
C ARG A 276 25.50 25.96 -0.08
N ASP A 277 25.57 24.71 -0.52
CA ASP A 277 24.41 23.93 -0.87
C ASP A 277 23.66 23.44 0.40
N LEU A 278 22.41 23.84 0.56
CA LEU A 278 21.58 23.41 1.70
C LEU A 278 20.93 22.05 1.49
N ALA A 279 20.97 21.49 0.30
CA ALA A 279 20.26 20.23 0.01
C ALA A 279 20.73 19.08 0.91
N PRO A 280 22.04 18.87 1.19
CA PRO A 280 22.47 17.83 2.12
C PRO A 280 21.88 18.00 3.52
N ASP A 281 21.93 19.21 4.08
CA ASP A 281 21.42 19.48 5.43
C ASP A 281 19.90 19.25 5.53
N VAL A 282 19.15 19.61 4.48
CA VAL A 282 17.70 19.34 4.39
C VAL A 282 17.42 17.85 4.34
N PHE A 283 18.13 17.09 3.50
CA PHE A 283 17.94 15.65 3.40
C PHE A 283 18.38 14.91 4.67
N ASP A 284 19.41 15.38 5.37
CA ASP A 284 19.83 14.82 6.67
C ASP A 284 18.73 14.98 7.71
N VAL A 285 18.06 16.13 7.77
CA VAL A 285 16.91 16.36 8.65
C VAL A 285 15.77 15.37 8.33
N LEU A 286 15.45 15.19 7.05
CA LEU A 286 14.38 14.29 6.59
C LEU A 286 14.71 12.83 6.91
N ALA A 287 15.94 12.41 6.61
CA ALA A 287 16.42 11.05 6.86
C ALA A 287 16.45 10.71 8.36
N ALA A 288 16.99 11.63 9.21
CA ALA A 288 17.03 11.43 10.66
C ALA A 288 15.64 11.26 11.29
N ARG A 289 14.58 11.75 10.64
CA ARG A 289 13.19 11.65 11.10
C ARG A 289 12.37 10.62 10.35
N GLY A 290 12.98 9.88 9.41
CA GLY A 290 12.32 8.86 8.60
C GLY A 290 11.20 9.42 7.72
N THR A 291 11.30 10.70 7.29
CA THR A 291 10.30 11.34 6.44
C THR A 291 10.60 11.10 4.98
N VAL A 292 9.68 10.46 4.29
CA VAL A 292 9.78 10.16 2.86
C VAL A 292 9.39 11.40 2.05
N VAL A 293 10.20 11.73 1.05
CA VAL A 293 9.94 12.82 0.10
C VAL A 293 9.49 12.28 -1.24
N ASP A 294 8.62 13.05 -1.90
CA ASP A 294 8.20 12.88 -3.30
C ASP A 294 8.27 14.23 -4.00
N LEU A 295 8.22 14.28 -5.32
CA LEU A 295 8.23 15.50 -6.13
C LEU A 295 9.32 16.50 -5.70
N VAL A 296 10.58 16.11 -5.80
CA VAL A 296 11.69 17.02 -5.48
C VAL A 296 12.02 17.88 -6.70
N ALA A 297 12.03 19.19 -6.50
CA ALA A 297 12.47 20.16 -7.49
C ALA A 297 13.47 21.12 -6.86
N ARG A 298 14.59 21.35 -7.54
CA ARG A 298 15.58 22.33 -7.15
C ARG A 298 15.81 23.29 -8.30
N SER A 299 15.68 24.60 -8.05
CA SER A 299 16.15 25.62 -8.98
C SER A 299 17.63 25.91 -8.70
N GLY A 300 18.42 25.89 -9.77
CA GLY A 300 19.88 26.03 -9.70
C GLY A 300 20.35 27.42 -9.27
N PRO A 301 21.67 27.61 -9.09
CA PRO A 301 22.24 28.84 -8.58
C PRO A 301 22.28 29.91 -9.66
N TYR A 302 21.12 30.53 -9.90
CA TYR A 302 21.09 31.82 -10.54
C TYR A 302 21.14 32.88 -9.44
N GLU A 303 22.20 33.70 -9.44
CA GLU A 303 22.30 34.89 -8.62
C GLU A 303 22.29 34.68 -7.11
N ASN A 304 23.06 33.70 -6.56
CA ASN A 304 23.16 33.44 -5.13
C ASN A 304 21.85 33.05 -4.39
N GLU A 305 20.83 32.61 -5.11
CA GLU A 305 19.57 32.17 -4.50
C GLU A 305 19.44 30.65 -4.55
N PHE A 306 19.20 30.02 -3.38
CA PHE A 306 18.85 28.61 -3.28
C PHE A 306 17.33 28.48 -3.12
N ARG A 307 16.72 27.65 -3.95
CA ARG A 307 15.31 27.24 -3.82
C ARG A 307 15.20 25.74 -4.02
N MET A 308 14.64 25.07 -3.04
CA MET A 308 14.34 23.65 -3.11
C MET A 308 12.91 23.40 -2.66
N GLY A 309 12.15 22.73 -3.50
CA GLY A 309 10.79 22.36 -3.21
C GLY A 309 10.65 20.85 -3.21
N PHE A 310 9.84 20.31 -2.27
CA PHE A 310 9.50 18.91 -2.21
C PHE A 310 8.16 18.70 -1.56
N THR A 311 7.58 17.50 -1.73
CA THR A 311 6.38 17.10 -1.02
C THR A 311 6.70 16.03 0.02
N ILE A 312 5.99 16.12 1.14
CA ILE A 312 6.01 15.15 2.24
C ILE A 312 4.58 14.77 2.61
N ARG A 313 4.40 13.80 3.48
CA ARG A 313 3.09 13.58 4.08
C ARG A 313 2.72 14.75 4.99
N ARG A 314 1.50 15.26 4.85
CA ARG A 314 0.95 16.33 5.70
C ARG A 314 0.99 15.94 7.18
N SER A 315 0.67 14.68 7.49
CA SER A 315 0.72 14.10 8.83
C SER A 315 2.13 14.08 9.44
N GLU A 316 3.19 14.16 8.63
CA GLU A 316 4.59 14.15 9.07
C GLU A 316 5.20 15.57 9.17
N ALA A 317 4.51 16.60 8.65
CA ALA A 317 5.05 17.96 8.59
C ALA A 317 5.47 18.50 9.98
N GLY A 318 4.74 18.17 11.04
CA GLY A 318 5.09 18.58 12.41
C GLY A 318 6.43 18.03 12.90
N ARG A 319 6.84 16.85 12.43
CA ARG A 319 8.10 16.21 12.84
C ARG A 319 9.34 16.92 12.30
N VAL A 320 9.24 17.55 11.14
CA VAL A 320 10.37 18.13 10.41
C VAL A 320 10.37 19.65 10.44
N ARG A 321 9.25 20.28 10.79
CA ARG A 321 9.05 21.72 10.69
C ARG A 321 10.14 22.54 11.37
N ASP A 322 10.33 22.32 12.67
CA ASP A 322 11.24 23.13 13.49
C ASP A 322 12.69 22.98 13.02
N ALA A 323 13.11 21.74 12.77
CA ALA A 323 14.47 21.49 12.31
C ALA A 323 14.76 22.01 10.89
N LEU A 324 13.79 21.98 9.99
CA LEU A 324 13.94 22.62 8.68
C LEU A 324 14.00 24.15 8.79
N HIS A 325 13.23 24.74 9.69
CA HIS A 325 13.34 26.18 9.99
C HIS A 325 14.72 26.53 10.57
N GLU A 326 15.26 25.75 11.51
CA GLU A 326 16.62 25.95 12.07
C GLU A 326 17.68 25.88 10.97
N VAL A 327 17.62 24.86 10.11
CA VAL A 327 18.56 24.71 8.98
C VAL A 327 18.44 25.92 8.05
N ALA A 328 17.27 26.30 7.59
CA ALA A 328 17.10 27.42 6.69
C ALA A 328 17.55 28.77 7.32
N ALA A 329 17.22 29.00 8.58
CA ALA A 329 17.59 30.20 9.33
C ALA A 329 19.12 30.34 9.48
N SER A 330 19.86 29.25 9.68
CA SER A 330 21.32 29.26 9.79
C SER A 330 22.03 29.78 8.52
N PHE A 331 21.30 29.80 7.40
CA PHE A 331 21.75 30.34 6.11
C PHE A 331 21.01 31.62 5.70
N GLY A 332 20.33 32.29 6.63
CA GLY A 332 19.57 33.51 6.33
C GLY A 332 18.34 33.28 5.43
N GLY A 333 17.83 32.06 5.40
CA GLY A 333 16.71 31.63 4.61
C GLY A 333 15.45 31.37 5.40
N GLY A 334 14.44 30.75 4.75
CA GLY A 334 13.17 30.38 5.35
C GLY A 334 12.58 29.11 4.74
N VAL A 335 11.56 28.59 5.39
CA VAL A 335 10.80 27.45 4.94
C VAL A 335 9.30 27.81 4.91
N HIS A 336 8.64 27.48 3.80
CA HIS A 336 7.20 27.61 3.66
C HIS A 336 6.55 26.25 3.54
N PHE A 337 5.51 25.98 4.37
CA PHE A 337 4.70 24.78 4.32
C PHE A 337 3.30 25.12 3.80
N ASP A 338 2.95 24.59 2.66
CA ASP A 338 1.59 24.68 2.11
C ASP A 338 0.86 23.36 2.40
N MET A 339 -0.14 23.43 3.29
CA MET A 339 -0.89 22.27 3.77
C MET A 339 -2.23 22.08 3.02
N ASP A 340 -2.60 23.03 2.15
CA ASP A 340 -3.89 23.04 1.46
C ASP A 340 -3.78 22.57 0.00
N VAL A 341 -2.98 21.54 -0.17
CA VAL A 341 -2.73 20.91 -1.46
C VAL A 341 -3.15 19.44 -1.47
N GLY A 342 -3.45 18.93 -2.66
CA GLY A 342 -3.59 17.52 -2.97
C GLY A 342 -2.72 17.13 -4.15
N LYS A 343 -2.36 15.88 -4.24
CA LYS A 343 -1.63 15.30 -5.37
C LYS A 343 -2.58 14.43 -6.18
N VAL A 344 -2.61 14.63 -7.50
CA VAL A 344 -3.34 13.75 -8.43
C VAL A 344 -2.34 13.18 -9.41
N SER A 345 -2.42 11.88 -9.65
CA SER A 345 -1.46 11.16 -10.47
C SER A 345 -2.16 10.29 -11.51
N VAL A 346 -1.77 10.44 -12.75
CA VAL A 346 -2.09 9.51 -13.84
C VAL A 346 -1.02 8.43 -13.84
N VAL A 347 -1.42 7.17 -13.73
CA VAL A 347 -0.52 6.02 -13.60
C VAL A 347 -0.71 5.07 -14.78
N GLY A 348 0.40 4.55 -15.29
CA GLY A 348 0.41 3.65 -16.43
C GLY A 348 1.82 3.21 -16.82
N MET A 349 2.02 2.79 -18.07
CA MET A 349 3.30 2.33 -18.60
C MET A 349 3.73 3.21 -19.78
N GLY A 350 5.03 3.55 -19.84
CA GLY A 350 5.61 4.29 -20.98
C GLY A 350 5.15 5.74 -21.11
N LEU A 351 4.70 6.36 -20.01
CA LEU A 351 4.15 7.72 -20.03
C LEU A 351 5.21 8.78 -20.40
N LEU A 352 6.46 8.58 -19.98
CA LEU A 352 7.55 9.51 -20.29
C LEU A 352 7.92 9.51 -21.78
N SER A 353 7.79 8.37 -22.44
CA SER A 353 8.14 8.23 -23.86
C SER A 353 7.08 8.83 -24.80
N ARG A 354 5.97 9.30 -24.25
CA ARG A 354 4.82 9.83 -25.00
C ARG A 354 4.38 11.18 -24.45
N PRO A 355 4.98 12.29 -24.92
CA PRO A 355 4.72 13.63 -24.39
C PRO A 355 3.27 14.09 -24.52
N GLU A 356 2.49 13.46 -25.42
CA GLU A 356 1.06 13.72 -25.58
C GLU A 356 0.24 13.43 -24.30
N TYR A 357 0.69 12.52 -23.43
CA TYR A 357 -0.01 12.26 -22.17
C TYR A 357 0.13 13.44 -21.19
N ALA A 358 1.33 14.02 -21.08
CA ALA A 358 1.53 15.19 -20.25
C ALA A 358 0.76 16.41 -20.82
N ALA A 359 0.78 16.60 -22.12
CA ALA A 359 0.01 17.67 -22.80
C ALA A 359 -1.50 17.49 -22.55
N ARG A 360 -2.03 16.27 -22.69
CA ARG A 360 -3.45 15.95 -22.46
C ARG A 360 -3.85 16.19 -21.02
N LEU A 361 -3.01 15.78 -20.04
CA LEU A 361 -3.22 16.03 -18.62
C LEU A 361 -3.37 17.53 -18.36
N MET A 362 -2.39 18.32 -18.80
CA MET A 362 -2.38 19.76 -18.57
C MET A 362 -3.54 20.47 -19.27
N ALA A 363 -3.85 20.11 -20.51
CA ALA A 363 -4.97 20.67 -21.26
C ALA A 363 -6.32 20.38 -20.60
N ALA A 364 -6.52 19.16 -20.10
CA ALA A 364 -7.75 18.77 -19.43
C ALA A 364 -7.99 19.56 -18.15
N LEU A 365 -6.95 19.71 -17.30
CA LEU A 365 -7.04 20.47 -16.05
C LEU A 365 -7.25 21.95 -16.31
N ALA A 366 -6.53 22.53 -17.29
CA ALA A 366 -6.69 23.92 -17.69
C ALA A 366 -8.11 24.21 -18.21
N ALA A 367 -8.66 23.34 -19.06
CA ALA A 367 -10.03 23.46 -19.58
C ALA A 367 -11.10 23.38 -18.48
N ALA A 368 -10.83 22.64 -17.40
CA ALA A 368 -11.68 22.56 -16.21
C ALA A 368 -11.44 23.69 -15.20
N GLY A 369 -10.55 24.64 -15.48
CA GLY A 369 -10.22 25.73 -14.57
C GLY A 369 -9.58 25.25 -13.27
N ILE A 370 -8.84 24.13 -13.29
CA ILE A 370 -8.16 23.58 -12.12
C ILE A 370 -6.72 24.05 -12.12
N PRO A 371 -6.32 24.94 -11.18
CA PRO A 371 -4.94 25.41 -11.13
C PRO A 371 -3.99 24.29 -10.72
N THR A 372 -2.86 24.22 -11.40
CA THR A 372 -1.78 23.26 -11.10
C THR A 372 -0.52 24.01 -10.69
N SER A 373 0.22 23.51 -9.71
CA SER A 373 1.43 24.17 -9.25
C SER A 373 2.72 23.43 -9.61
N TRP A 374 2.85 22.18 -9.21
CA TRP A 374 4.01 21.36 -9.54
C TRP A 374 3.61 20.16 -10.37
N ILE A 375 4.50 19.78 -11.28
CA ILE A 375 4.35 18.60 -12.12
C ILE A 375 5.60 17.73 -11.99
N SER A 376 5.41 16.43 -11.94
CA SER A 376 6.47 15.43 -12.01
C SER A 376 6.09 14.35 -13.00
N THR A 377 7.08 13.90 -13.75
CA THR A 377 6.92 12.88 -14.79
C THR A 377 7.91 11.75 -14.56
N SER A 378 7.44 10.52 -14.71
CA SER A 378 8.26 9.30 -14.71
C SER A 378 7.78 8.35 -15.80
N GLN A 379 8.44 7.20 -15.97
CA GLN A 379 8.03 6.16 -16.93
C GLN A 379 6.61 5.64 -16.67
N THR A 380 6.18 5.67 -15.42
CA THR A 380 4.95 5.03 -14.96
C THR A 380 3.96 6.00 -14.34
N ARG A 381 4.32 7.31 -14.19
CA ARG A 381 3.48 8.26 -13.47
C ARG A 381 3.65 9.70 -13.98
N LEU A 382 2.52 10.40 -14.10
CA LEU A 382 2.45 11.86 -14.25
C LEU A 382 1.69 12.41 -13.05
N SER A 383 2.33 13.20 -12.21
CA SER A 383 1.74 13.77 -10.99
C SER A 383 1.64 15.27 -11.06
N VAL A 384 0.56 15.82 -10.54
CA VAL A 384 0.35 17.27 -10.39
C VAL A 384 -0.11 17.59 -8.98
N ILE A 385 0.30 18.76 -8.50
CA ILE A 385 -0.21 19.33 -7.26
C ILE A 385 -1.32 20.34 -7.61
N VAL A 386 -2.47 20.14 -6.99
CA VAL A 386 -3.66 20.98 -7.15
C VAL A 386 -4.12 21.49 -5.78
N PRO A 387 -4.99 22.52 -5.69
CA PRO A 387 -5.65 22.87 -4.45
C PRO A 387 -6.40 21.68 -3.88
N ARG A 388 -6.35 21.50 -2.57
CA ARG A 388 -6.91 20.32 -1.88
C ARG A 388 -8.39 20.12 -2.17
N GLU A 389 -9.17 21.22 -2.17
CA GLU A 389 -10.60 21.20 -2.45
C GLU A 389 -10.93 20.82 -3.89
N ARG A 390 -9.96 20.97 -4.83
CA ARG A 390 -10.14 20.64 -6.24
C ARG A 390 -9.62 19.23 -6.60
N THR A 391 -9.16 18.47 -5.61
CA THR A 391 -8.57 17.13 -5.85
C THR A 391 -9.57 16.17 -6.49
N VAL A 392 -10.82 16.14 -6.02
CA VAL A 392 -11.88 15.26 -6.56
C VAL A 392 -12.21 15.65 -8.00
N ASP A 393 -12.39 16.95 -8.27
CA ASP A 393 -12.67 17.45 -9.62
C ASP A 393 -11.53 17.10 -10.59
N ALA A 394 -10.28 17.18 -10.12
CA ALA A 394 -9.12 16.80 -10.93
C ALA A 394 -9.10 15.30 -11.24
N VAL A 395 -9.43 14.43 -10.27
CA VAL A 395 -9.55 12.99 -10.50
C VAL A 395 -10.61 12.69 -11.55
N GLU A 396 -11.80 13.27 -11.43
CA GLU A 396 -12.90 13.08 -12.39
C GLU A 396 -12.53 13.57 -13.79
N THR A 397 -11.95 14.77 -13.87
CA THR A 397 -11.52 15.39 -15.13
C THR A 397 -10.49 14.52 -15.85
N LEU A 398 -9.46 14.06 -15.15
CA LEU A 398 -8.41 13.23 -15.73
C LEU A 398 -8.92 11.82 -16.06
N HIS A 399 -9.75 11.22 -15.21
CA HIS A 399 -10.33 9.92 -15.50
C HIS A 399 -11.16 9.93 -16.79
N ARG A 400 -11.95 10.97 -17.00
CA ARG A 400 -12.70 11.20 -18.25
C ARG A 400 -11.75 11.52 -19.41
N ALA A 401 -10.78 12.39 -19.20
CA ALA A 401 -9.81 12.77 -20.21
C ALA A 401 -8.99 11.58 -20.74
N PHE A 402 -8.71 10.59 -19.92
CA PHE A 402 -7.99 9.38 -20.32
C PHE A 402 -8.89 8.19 -20.65
N ASP A 403 -10.22 8.41 -20.70
CA ASP A 403 -11.22 7.41 -21.14
C ASP A 403 -11.15 6.12 -20.30
N LEU A 404 -11.05 6.27 -18.96
CA LEU A 404 -10.88 5.15 -18.05
C LEU A 404 -12.21 4.51 -17.58
N ALA A 405 -13.35 5.12 -17.88
CA ALA A 405 -14.69 4.57 -17.63
C ALA A 405 -15.14 3.53 -18.67
N GLY A 406 -14.51 3.48 -19.85
CA GLY A 406 -14.84 2.55 -20.93
C GLY A 406 -14.55 1.08 -20.61
N PRO A 407 -15.03 0.12 -21.41
CA PRO A 407 -14.76 -1.29 -21.21
C PRO A 407 -13.24 -1.56 -21.16
N PRO A 408 -12.80 -2.59 -20.41
CA PRO A 408 -11.38 -2.91 -20.35
C PRO A 408 -10.85 -3.19 -21.75
N PRO A 409 -9.58 -2.81 -22.03
CA PRO A 409 -8.98 -3.17 -23.31
C PRO A 409 -8.95 -4.69 -23.42
N ASP A 410 -9.57 -5.19 -24.47
CA ASP A 410 -9.67 -6.56 -24.96
C ASP A 410 -9.37 -7.71 -23.97
N GLY A 411 -10.43 -8.49 -23.67
CA GLY A 411 -10.35 -9.86 -23.19
C GLY A 411 -10.99 -10.22 -21.86
N ALA A 412 -11.59 -9.30 -21.12
CA ALA A 412 -12.41 -9.64 -19.97
C ALA A 412 -13.88 -9.36 -20.27
N ALA A 413 -14.67 -10.40 -20.50
CA ALA A 413 -16.12 -10.29 -20.57
C ALA A 413 -16.63 -9.71 -19.24
N PRO A 414 -17.60 -8.75 -19.26
CA PRO A 414 -18.21 -8.26 -18.04
C PRO A 414 -18.95 -9.42 -17.36
N ALA A 415 -18.66 -9.67 -16.08
CA ALA A 415 -19.53 -10.50 -15.27
C ALA A 415 -20.92 -9.87 -15.28
N ALA A 416 -21.91 -10.60 -15.76
CA ALA A 416 -23.29 -10.16 -15.85
C ALA A 416 -23.76 -9.68 -14.48
N SER A 417 -24.06 -8.38 -14.37
CA SER A 417 -24.77 -7.81 -13.24
C SER A 417 -26.20 -8.34 -13.27
N GLY A 418 -26.46 -9.38 -12.47
CA GLY A 418 -27.81 -9.86 -12.21
C GLY A 418 -28.63 -8.76 -11.53
N ARG A 419 -29.34 -7.96 -12.31
CA ARG A 419 -30.49 -7.21 -11.82
C ARG A 419 -31.60 -8.21 -11.57
N SER A 420 -31.83 -8.55 -10.32
CA SER A 420 -33.09 -9.15 -9.88
C SER A 420 -34.18 -8.09 -10.07
N ALA A 421 -35.01 -8.28 -11.09
CA ALA A 421 -36.30 -7.58 -11.18
C ALA A 421 -37.23 -8.24 -10.17
N THR A 422 -37.63 -7.52 -9.16
CA THR A 422 -38.76 -7.88 -8.30
C THR A 422 -40.04 -7.37 -8.97
N VAL A 423 -40.96 -8.28 -9.23
CA VAL A 423 -42.40 -8.02 -9.43
C VAL A 423 -43.03 -7.92 -8.04
#